data_fb44c6aa01080d401495a2769fd879e9
#
_entry.id   fb44c6aa01080d401495a2769fd879e9
#
_cell.length_a   1.000
_cell.length_b   1.000
_cell.length_c   1.000
_cell.angle_alpha   90.00
_cell.angle_beta   90.00
_cell.angle_gamma   90.00
#
_symmetry.space_group_name_H-M   'P 1'
#
loop_
_entity.id
_entity.type
_entity.pdbx_description
1 polymer ?
#
loop_
_entity_poly.entity_id
_entity_poly.type
_entity_poly.pdbx_seq_one_letter_code
_entity_poly.pdbx_strand_id
1 'polypeptide(L)'
;MTLEVDGVTYAYPDGRVALNGIDLSLDKGERVALLGPNGAGKTTLVLHLNGVLHGGAGTVTVDGDRVDPADRKGLAEIRRRVGIVFQDPDDQLFLPTVEEDVAFGPSNLGLRGEALAERVREALDAVGMAGHRDRAPHHLSFGQRRRVAVATVLAMRPSILVLDEPSSNLDPASRRELATILESLPVTMLMVTHDLPYALQLCPRAVILDDGRVVADGRTADLLRDTELLAKHRLEFPYGFAVRE
;
A
#
# COMPACT_ATOMS: atom_id res chain seq x y z
N MET A 1 -2.74 -14.64 -11.16
CA MET A 1 -3.08 -13.60 -10.18
C MET A 1 -2.06 -13.61 -9.05
N THR A 2 -1.68 -12.44 -8.55
CA THR A 2 -0.75 -12.30 -7.40
C THR A 2 -1.53 -12.09 -6.11
N LEU A 3 -2.69 -11.44 -6.18
CA LEU A 3 -3.64 -11.27 -5.08
C LEU A 3 -5.04 -11.66 -5.53
N GLU A 4 -5.76 -12.38 -4.69
CA GLU A 4 -7.17 -12.71 -4.87
C GLU A 4 -7.91 -12.58 -3.54
N VAL A 5 -8.97 -11.81 -3.54
CA VAL A 5 -9.91 -11.61 -2.43
C VAL A 5 -11.26 -12.07 -2.93
N ASP A 6 -11.85 -13.07 -2.29
CA ASP A 6 -13.10 -13.70 -2.72
C ASP A 6 -14.13 -13.65 -1.59
N GLY A 7 -15.19 -12.88 -1.79
CA GLY A 7 -16.35 -12.76 -0.91
C GLY A 7 -16.03 -12.33 0.52
N VAL A 8 -14.96 -11.55 0.76
CA VAL A 8 -14.50 -11.22 2.11
C VAL A 8 -15.51 -10.33 2.83
N THR A 9 -15.95 -10.79 4.01
CA THR A 9 -16.80 -10.03 4.94
C THR A 9 -16.08 -9.84 6.28
N TYR A 10 -16.31 -8.70 6.93
CA TYR A 10 -15.78 -8.48 8.27
C TYR A 10 -16.63 -7.47 9.04
N ALA A 11 -16.90 -7.78 10.30
CA ALA A 11 -17.49 -6.86 11.25
C ALA A 11 -16.59 -6.74 12.48
N TYR A 12 -16.42 -5.52 12.97
CA TYR A 12 -15.71 -5.26 14.21
C TYR A 12 -16.50 -5.79 15.43
N PRO A 13 -15.85 -5.97 16.60
CA PRO A 13 -16.53 -6.46 17.81
C PRO A 13 -17.71 -5.60 18.27
N ASP A 14 -17.75 -4.33 17.90
CA ASP A 14 -18.83 -3.39 18.16
C ASP A 14 -20.07 -3.60 17.24
N GLY A 15 -20.00 -4.56 16.32
CA GLY A 15 -21.04 -4.88 15.35
C GLY A 15 -20.99 -4.07 14.06
N ARG A 16 -20.09 -3.13 13.90
CA ARG A 16 -19.93 -2.33 12.67
C ARG A 16 -19.37 -3.21 11.55
N VAL A 17 -20.17 -3.40 10.49
CA VAL A 17 -19.73 -4.09 9.28
C VAL A 17 -18.77 -3.18 8.51
N ALA A 18 -17.54 -3.65 8.27
CA ALA A 18 -16.51 -2.91 7.56
C ALA A 18 -16.23 -3.47 6.16
N LEU A 19 -16.42 -4.78 5.94
CA LEU A 19 -16.34 -5.43 4.63
C LEU A 19 -17.59 -6.29 4.43
N ASN A 20 -18.16 -6.24 3.23
CA ASN A 20 -19.46 -6.83 2.95
C ASN A 20 -19.49 -7.52 1.57
N GLY A 21 -18.74 -8.63 1.46
CA GLY A 21 -18.60 -9.39 0.22
C GLY A 21 -17.67 -8.67 -0.76
N ILE A 22 -16.40 -8.52 -0.37
CA ILE A 22 -15.39 -7.91 -1.22
C ILE A 22 -14.81 -8.96 -2.16
N ASP A 23 -14.85 -8.65 -3.46
CA ASP A 23 -14.13 -9.35 -4.50
C ASP A 23 -13.11 -8.39 -5.10
N LEU A 24 -11.83 -8.79 -5.12
CA LEU A 24 -10.73 -8.00 -5.68
C LEU A 24 -9.62 -8.94 -6.16
N SER A 25 -9.09 -8.69 -7.34
CA SER A 25 -7.92 -9.41 -7.85
C SER A 25 -6.87 -8.46 -8.40
N LEU A 26 -5.59 -8.80 -8.23
CA LEU A 26 -4.47 -8.11 -8.83
C LEU A 26 -3.59 -9.11 -9.58
N ASP A 27 -3.25 -8.78 -10.81
CA ASP A 27 -2.28 -9.54 -11.58
C ASP A 27 -0.84 -9.08 -11.29
N LYS A 28 0.13 -9.91 -11.64
CA LYS A 28 1.55 -9.59 -11.41
C LYS A 28 1.96 -8.35 -12.21
N GLY A 29 2.55 -7.38 -11.51
CA GLY A 29 2.98 -6.12 -12.08
C GLY A 29 1.86 -5.10 -12.29
N GLU A 30 0.61 -5.45 -11.95
CA GLU A 30 -0.51 -4.53 -12.02
C GLU A 30 -0.42 -3.44 -10.94
N ARG A 31 -0.92 -2.25 -11.28
CA ARG A 31 -1.03 -1.12 -10.36
C ARG A 31 -2.48 -0.71 -10.25
N VAL A 32 -3.05 -0.85 -9.07
CA VAL A 32 -4.45 -0.61 -8.79
C VAL A 32 -4.59 0.46 -7.70
N ALA A 33 -5.44 1.44 -7.93
CA ALA A 33 -5.85 2.39 -6.89
C ALA A 33 -7.13 1.88 -6.19
N LEU A 34 -7.10 1.80 -4.88
CA LEU A 34 -8.27 1.55 -4.05
C LEU A 34 -8.80 2.90 -3.53
N LEU A 35 -9.83 3.39 -4.17
CA LEU A 35 -10.47 4.67 -3.90
C LEU A 35 -11.69 4.49 -2.99
N GLY A 36 -12.13 5.55 -2.35
CA GLY A 36 -13.36 5.55 -1.56
C GLY A 36 -13.31 6.55 -0.41
N PRO A 37 -14.47 6.91 0.15
CA PRO A 37 -14.55 7.85 1.26
C PRO A 37 -13.91 7.29 2.54
N ASN A 38 -13.72 8.16 3.52
CA ASN A 38 -13.29 7.74 4.85
C ASN A 38 -14.35 6.83 5.47
N GLY A 39 -13.90 5.72 6.07
CA GLY A 39 -14.79 4.71 6.64
C GLY A 39 -15.32 3.66 5.64
N ALA A 40 -14.99 3.74 4.36
CA ALA A 40 -15.43 2.78 3.34
C ALA A 40 -14.93 1.33 3.55
N GLY A 41 -13.94 1.11 4.43
CA GLY A 41 -13.36 -0.20 4.70
C GLY A 41 -11.97 -0.44 4.10
N LYS A 42 -11.36 0.57 3.45
CA LYS A 42 -10.07 0.46 2.75
C LYS A 42 -8.95 -0.08 3.64
N THR A 43 -8.69 0.55 4.78
CA THR A 43 -7.65 0.10 5.73
C THR A 43 -8.00 -1.27 6.33
N THR A 44 -9.27 -1.54 6.58
CA THR A 44 -9.73 -2.87 7.03
C THR A 44 -9.39 -3.94 6.00
N LEU A 45 -9.65 -3.69 4.72
CA LEU A 45 -9.27 -4.60 3.64
C LEU A 45 -7.75 -4.80 3.59
N VAL A 46 -6.96 -3.72 3.60
CA VAL A 46 -5.49 -3.78 3.60
C VAL A 46 -4.96 -4.69 4.72
N LEU A 47 -5.50 -4.57 5.93
CA LEU A 47 -5.07 -5.39 7.07
C LEU A 47 -5.48 -6.87 6.97
N HIS A 48 -6.47 -7.20 6.12
CA HIS A 48 -6.82 -8.60 5.80
C HIS A 48 -5.83 -9.21 4.80
N LEU A 49 -5.23 -8.40 3.89
CA LEU A 49 -4.32 -8.91 2.86
C LEU A 49 -3.08 -9.58 3.44
N ASN A 50 -2.62 -9.16 4.63
CA ASN A 50 -1.47 -9.74 5.31
C ASN A 50 -1.82 -10.44 6.63
N GLY A 51 -3.12 -10.66 6.89
CA GLY A 51 -3.62 -11.38 8.06
C GLY A 51 -3.34 -10.69 9.40
N VAL A 52 -3.22 -9.35 9.44
CA VAL A 52 -3.23 -8.56 10.68
C VAL A 52 -4.65 -8.54 11.24
N LEU A 53 -5.65 -8.27 10.39
CA LEU A 53 -7.05 -8.55 10.70
C LEU A 53 -7.47 -9.87 10.05
N HIS A 54 -8.33 -10.59 10.73
CA HIS A 54 -8.88 -11.85 10.26
C HIS A 54 -10.27 -12.10 10.87
N GLY A 55 -11.04 -12.98 10.26
CA GLY A 55 -12.40 -13.31 10.68
C GLY A 55 -13.43 -12.94 9.61
N GLY A 56 -14.71 -13.25 9.89
CA GLY A 56 -15.76 -13.13 8.89
C GLY A 56 -15.78 -14.30 7.91
N ALA A 57 -16.32 -14.08 6.70
CA ALA A 57 -16.36 -15.07 5.63
C ALA A 57 -15.46 -14.64 4.47
N GLY A 58 -15.32 -15.52 3.47
CA GLY A 58 -14.50 -15.29 2.30
C GLY A 58 -13.06 -15.73 2.48
N THR A 59 -12.23 -15.47 1.46
CA THR A 59 -10.82 -15.86 1.45
C THR A 59 -9.93 -14.78 0.86
N VAL A 60 -8.69 -14.73 1.34
CA VAL A 60 -7.60 -13.95 0.73
C VAL A 60 -6.51 -14.93 0.34
N THR A 61 -6.01 -14.83 -0.89
CA THR A 61 -4.95 -15.67 -1.44
C THR A 61 -3.85 -14.77 -2.03
N VAL A 62 -2.60 -15.08 -1.71
CA VAL A 62 -1.40 -14.34 -2.18
C VAL A 62 -0.45 -15.31 -2.85
N ASP A 63 -0.16 -15.12 -4.15
CA ASP A 63 0.66 -16.01 -4.96
C ASP A 63 0.25 -17.50 -4.85
N GLY A 64 -1.07 -17.76 -4.73
CA GLY A 64 -1.65 -19.10 -4.60
C GLY A 64 -1.74 -19.63 -3.15
N ASP A 65 -1.14 -18.96 -2.17
CA ASP A 65 -1.20 -19.36 -0.78
C ASP A 65 -2.30 -18.60 -0.03
N ARG A 66 -3.17 -19.32 0.68
CA ARG A 66 -4.25 -18.73 1.47
C ARG A 66 -3.70 -18.02 2.70
N VAL A 67 -4.24 -16.84 3.00
CA VAL A 67 -4.00 -16.13 4.26
C VAL A 67 -4.78 -16.85 5.37
N ASP A 68 -4.09 -17.69 6.13
CA ASP A 68 -4.67 -18.44 7.25
C ASP A 68 -4.02 -18.01 8.58
N PRO A 69 -4.77 -17.34 9.46
CA PRO A 69 -4.25 -16.92 10.77
C PRO A 69 -3.83 -18.07 11.69
N ALA A 70 -4.33 -19.28 11.47
CA ALA A 70 -3.96 -20.46 12.25
C ALA A 70 -2.59 -21.01 11.82
N ASP A 71 -2.17 -20.79 10.58
CA ASP A 71 -0.85 -21.17 10.09
C ASP A 71 0.18 -20.05 10.31
N ARG A 72 0.86 -20.07 11.45
CA ARG A 72 1.86 -19.05 11.80
C ARG A 72 3.02 -18.97 10.80
N LYS A 73 3.42 -20.10 10.20
CA LYS A 73 4.54 -20.13 9.24
C LYS A 73 4.10 -19.59 7.88
N GLY A 74 2.96 -20.03 7.37
CA GLY A 74 2.36 -19.50 6.16
C GLY A 74 2.07 -18.00 6.28
N LEU A 75 1.55 -17.56 7.42
CA LEU A 75 1.29 -16.13 7.66
C LEU A 75 2.56 -15.27 7.67
N ALA A 76 3.68 -15.79 8.22
CA ALA A 76 4.97 -15.08 8.16
C ALA A 76 5.46 -14.93 6.71
N GLU A 77 5.26 -15.95 5.86
CA GLU A 77 5.59 -15.88 4.45
C GLU A 77 4.67 -14.93 3.68
N ILE A 78 3.36 -14.92 3.97
CA ILE A 78 2.42 -13.94 3.40
C ILE A 78 2.85 -12.51 3.75
N ARG A 79 3.19 -12.24 5.01
CA ARG A 79 3.66 -10.91 5.46
C ARG A 79 4.97 -10.47 4.82
N ARG A 80 5.79 -11.40 4.39
CA ARG A 80 6.98 -11.11 3.59
C ARG A 80 6.61 -10.69 2.16
N ARG A 81 5.57 -11.33 1.58
CA ARG A 81 5.12 -11.07 0.19
C ARG A 81 4.24 -9.83 0.08
N VAL A 82 3.44 -9.53 1.09
CA VAL A 82 2.56 -8.36 1.13
C VAL A 82 3.18 -7.32 2.05
N GLY A 83 3.94 -6.41 1.48
CA GLY A 83 4.55 -5.31 2.20
C GLY A 83 3.59 -4.11 2.27
N ILE A 84 3.33 -3.61 3.47
CA ILE A 84 2.46 -2.44 3.70
C ILE A 84 3.32 -1.26 4.14
N VAL A 85 3.12 -0.13 3.45
CA VAL A 85 3.64 1.19 3.87
C VAL A 85 2.48 1.94 4.51
N PHE A 86 2.60 2.25 5.79
CA PHE A 86 1.56 2.93 6.56
C PHE A 86 1.44 4.41 6.21
N GLN A 87 0.26 4.99 6.50
CA GLN A 87 -0.03 6.40 6.25
C GLN A 87 0.89 7.35 7.01
N ASP A 88 1.25 7.05 8.26
CA ASP A 88 2.23 7.83 9.01
C ASP A 88 3.58 7.08 9.03
N PRO A 89 4.67 7.66 8.48
CA PRO A 89 5.97 7.03 8.52
C PRO A 89 6.51 6.85 9.96
N ASP A 90 6.04 7.63 10.94
CA ASP A 90 6.45 7.52 12.34
C ASP A 90 5.85 6.27 13.01
N ASP A 91 4.79 5.68 12.47
CA ASP A 91 4.27 4.37 12.89
C ASP A 91 5.14 3.21 12.39
N GLN A 92 6.08 3.47 11.48
CA GLN A 92 6.90 2.45 10.81
C GLN A 92 8.40 2.59 11.10
N LEU A 93 8.88 3.80 11.39
CA LEU A 93 10.29 4.11 11.64
C LEU A 93 10.51 4.31 13.15
N PHE A 94 11.18 3.36 13.79
CA PHE A 94 11.30 3.32 15.24
C PHE A 94 12.73 3.01 15.74
N LEU A 95 13.68 2.79 14.82
CA LEU A 95 15.06 2.48 15.19
C LEU A 95 15.95 3.75 15.16
N PRO A 96 17.13 3.70 15.81
CA PRO A 96 18.00 4.87 15.94
C PRO A 96 18.46 5.46 14.61
N THR A 97 18.66 4.63 13.58
CA THR A 97 19.13 5.08 12.26
C THR A 97 18.28 4.54 11.12
N VAL A 98 18.30 5.26 9.98
CA VAL A 98 17.67 4.84 8.73
C VAL A 98 18.16 3.46 8.29
N GLU A 99 19.46 3.20 8.40
CA GLU A 99 20.05 1.89 8.05
C GLU A 99 19.45 0.77 8.87
N GLU A 100 19.33 0.97 10.20
CA GLU A 100 18.77 -0.03 11.11
C GLU A 100 17.28 -0.29 10.82
N ASP A 101 16.48 0.75 10.54
CA ASP A 101 15.06 0.58 10.16
C ASP A 101 14.93 -0.24 8.87
N VAL A 102 15.74 0.08 7.84
CA VAL A 102 15.69 -0.66 6.57
C VAL A 102 16.23 -2.08 6.72
N ALA A 103 17.22 -2.30 7.61
CA ALA A 103 17.79 -3.61 7.90
C ALA A 103 16.87 -4.50 8.74
N PHE A 104 15.92 -3.95 9.47
CA PHE A 104 15.10 -4.66 10.45
C PHE A 104 14.37 -5.87 9.84
N GLY A 105 13.62 -5.63 8.77
CA GLY A 105 12.88 -6.69 8.09
C GLY A 105 13.78 -7.80 7.54
N PRO A 106 14.77 -7.50 6.68
CA PRO A 106 15.70 -8.48 6.16
C PRO A 106 16.47 -9.26 7.25
N SER A 107 16.83 -8.58 8.35
CA SER A 107 17.48 -9.24 9.50
C SER A 107 16.58 -10.29 10.13
N ASN A 108 15.28 -10.01 10.26
CA ASN A 108 14.30 -10.98 10.79
C ASN A 108 14.11 -12.17 9.85
N LEU A 109 14.37 -12.00 8.54
CA LEU A 109 14.42 -13.10 7.56
C LEU A 109 15.74 -13.88 7.60
N GLY A 110 16.65 -13.54 8.50
CA GLY A 110 17.91 -14.24 8.68
C GLY A 110 19.08 -13.72 7.83
N LEU A 111 18.93 -12.63 7.06
CA LEU A 111 20.05 -12.03 6.35
C LEU A 111 21.05 -11.45 7.35
N ARG A 112 22.35 -11.58 7.03
CA ARG A 112 23.45 -11.08 7.87
C ARG A 112 24.62 -10.63 6.98
N GLY A 113 25.54 -9.86 7.56
CA GLY A 113 26.79 -9.46 6.92
C GLY A 113 26.58 -8.75 5.59
N GLU A 114 27.39 -9.06 4.59
CA GLU A 114 27.40 -8.42 3.26
C GLU A 114 26.04 -8.51 2.56
N ALA A 115 25.34 -9.66 2.65
CA ALA A 115 24.03 -9.83 2.03
C ALA A 115 22.96 -8.88 2.62
N LEU A 116 23.04 -8.60 3.93
CA LEU A 116 22.17 -7.63 4.57
C LEU A 116 22.53 -6.20 4.14
N ALA A 117 23.83 -5.84 4.16
CA ALA A 117 24.31 -4.54 3.79
C ALA A 117 23.93 -4.21 2.33
N GLU A 118 24.09 -5.17 1.41
CA GLU A 118 23.67 -5.03 0.00
C GLU A 118 22.17 -4.77 -0.12
N ARG A 119 21.35 -5.55 0.60
CA ARG A 119 19.90 -5.41 0.58
C ARG A 119 19.43 -4.02 1.03
N VAL A 120 20.06 -3.49 2.10
CA VAL A 120 19.79 -2.15 2.63
C VAL A 120 20.21 -1.09 1.62
N ARG A 121 21.40 -1.24 1.02
CA ARG A 121 21.89 -0.30 0.00
C ARG A 121 20.94 -0.23 -1.19
N GLU A 122 20.58 -1.37 -1.79
CA GLU A 122 19.63 -1.45 -2.90
C GLU A 122 18.31 -0.73 -2.59
N ALA A 123 17.75 -0.97 -1.40
CA ALA A 123 16.48 -0.39 -1.00
C ALA A 123 16.59 1.15 -0.81
N LEU A 124 17.66 1.63 -0.20
CA LEU A 124 17.90 3.07 -0.01
C LEU A 124 18.20 3.77 -1.34
N ASP A 125 18.94 3.14 -2.24
CA ASP A 125 19.22 3.65 -3.58
C ASP A 125 17.92 3.79 -4.39
N ALA A 126 17.04 2.79 -4.33
CA ALA A 126 15.75 2.78 -5.04
C ALA A 126 14.85 3.98 -4.67
N VAL A 127 15.00 4.51 -3.46
CA VAL A 127 14.21 5.66 -2.97
C VAL A 127 15.02 6.96 -2.85
N GLY A 128 16.27 6.97 -3.32
CA GLY A 128 17.16 8.15 -3.29
C GLY A 128 17.56 8.58 -1.88
N MET A 129 17.71 7.64 -0.94
CA MET A 129 18.01 7.91 0.47
C MET A 129 19.37 7.37 0.95
N ALA A 130 20.22 6.87 0.05
CA ALA A 130 21.53 6.32 0.38
C ALA A 130 22.44 7.26 1.21
N GLY A 131 22.42 8.55 0.90
CA GLY A 131 23.21 9.58 1.64
C GLY A 131 22.68 9.90 3.04
N HIS A 132 21.63 9.24 3.50
CA HIS A 132 20.98 9.50 4.80
C HIS A 132 21.00 8.30 5.74
N ARG A 133 21.71 7.22 5.38
CA ARG A 133 21.68 5.92 6.08
C ARG A 133 22.03 6.02 7.58
N ASP A 134 22.98 6.87 7.95
CA ASP A 134 23.46 7.03 9.32
C ASP A 134 22.65 8.06 10.13
N ARG A 135 21.63 8.68 9.52
CA ARG A 135 20.79 9.68 10.19
C ARG A 135 19.69 9.02 11.00
N ALA A 136 19.33 9.66 12.09
CA ALA A 136 18.10 9.28 12.82
C ALA A 136 16.86 9.73 12.02
N PRO A 137 15.81 8.90 11.92
CA PRO A 137 14.59 9.22 11.16
C PRO A 137 13.95 10.55 11.51
N HIS A 138 13.95 10.93 12.82
CA HIS A 138 13.37 12.18 13.29
C HIS A 138 14.15 13.45 12.85
N HIS A 139 15.35 13.31 12.29
CA HIS A 139 16.10 14.39 11.66
C HIS A 139 15.81 14.56 10.16
N LEU A 140 14.91 13.76 9.61
CA LEU A 140 14.51 13.81 8.21
C LEU A 140 13.24 14.65 8.04
N SER A 141 13.07 15.25 6.85
CA SER A 141 11.78 15.85 6.48
C SER A 141 10.69 14.76 6.38
N PHE A 142 9.43 15.15 6.43
CA PHE A 142 8.32 14.19 6.30
C PHE A 142 8.40 13.39 5.00
N GLY A 143 8.68 14.04 3.86
CA GLY A 143 8.88 13.38 2.57
C GLY A 143 10.06 12.41 2.55
N GLN A 144 11.17 12.75 3.23
CA GLN A 144 12.31 11.84 3.39
C GLN A 144 11.94 10.64 4.25
N ARG A 145 11.23 10.81 5.39
CA ARG A 145 10.73 9.71 6.21
C ARG A 145 9.80 8.80 5.41
N ARG A 146 8.89 9.37 4.61
CA ARG A 146 8.00 8.60 3.71
C ARG A 146 8.79 7.72 2.76
N ARG A 147 9.85 8.23 2.14
CA ARG A 147 10.71 7.44 1.25
C ARG A 147 11.47 6.35 1.99
N VAL A 148 11.96 6.63 3.19
CA VAL A 148 12.59 5.60 4.04
C VAL A 148 11.57 4.51 4.41
N ALA A 149 10.33 4.85 4.79
CA ALA A 149 9.28 3.88 5.04
C ALA A 149 9.02 2.96 3.83
N VAL A 150 9.03 3.51 2.60
CA VAL A 150 8.97 2.68 1.39
C VAL A 150 10.21 1.77 1.29
N ALA A 151 11.42 2.25 1.60
CA ALA A 151 12.63 1.46 1.55
C ALA A 151 12.62 0.27 2.53
N THR A 152 12.08 0.45 3.75
CA THR A 152 11.97 -0.66 4.73
C THR A 152 11.16 -1.82 4.17
N VAL A 153 10.12 -1.52 3.40
CA VAL A 153 9.28 -2.54 2.75
C VAL A 153 9.97 -3.14 1.53
N LEU A 154 10.58 -2.30 0.67
CA LEU A 154 11.30 -2.78 -0.52
C LEU A 154 12.46 -3.72 -0.16
N ALA A 155 13.12 -3.48 0.98
CA ALA A 155 14.19 -4.34 1.49
C ALA A 155 13.72 -5.78 1.74
N MET A 156 12.43 -6.00 1.97
CA MET A 156 11.82 -7.32 2.11
C MET A 156 11.60 -8.03 0.76
N ARG A 157 11.73 -7.30 -0.38
CA ARG A 157 11.41 -7.77 -1.75
C ARG A 157 9.99 -8.35 -1.83
N PRO A 158 8.95 -7.57 -1.52
CA PRO A 158 7.59 -8.05 -1.55
C PRO A 158 7.13 -8.35 -2.98
N SER A 159 6.18 -9.29 -3.14
CA SER A 159 5.46 -9.51 -4.40
C SER A 159 4.43 -8.39 -4.65
N ILE A 160 3.87 -7.86 -3.56
CA ILE A 160 2.84 -6.82 -3.57
C ILE A 160 3.26 -5.71 -2.61
N LEU A 161 3.31 -4.47 -3.13
CA LEU A 161 3.50 -3.26 -2.36
C LEU A 161 2.13 -2.60 -2.13
N VAL A 162 1.70 -2.54 -0.89
CA VAL A 162 0.49 -1.82 -0.49
C VAL A 162 0.91 -0.49 0.11
N LEU A 163 0.34 0.60 -0.39
CA LEU A 163 0.62 1.96 0.06
C LEU A 163 -0.66 2.56 0.63
N ASP A 164 -0.67 2.91 1.91
CA ASP A 164 -1.81 3.59 2.53
C ASP A 164 -1.56 5.11 2.53
N GLU A 165 -2.36 5.84 1.72
CA GLU A 165 -2.33 7.30 1.56
C GLU A 165 -0.90 7.87 1.32
N PRO A 166 -0.14 7.38 0.32
CA PRO A 166 1.28 7.70 0.18
C PRO A 166 1.58 9.18 -0.09
N SER A 167 0.65 9.93 -0.68
CA SER A 167 0.80 11.36 -1.02
C SER A 167 0.39 12.31 0.11
N SER A 168 -0.26 11.78 1.18
CA SER A 168 -0.75 12.60 2.29
C SER A 168 0.37 13.35 3.00
N ASN A 169 0.13 14.64 3.30
CA ASN A 169 1.05 15.53 4.01
C ASN A 169 2.38 15.79 3.30
N LEU A 170 2.51 15.44 2.01
CA LEU A 170 3.67 15.78 1.20
C LEU A 170 3.51 17.16 0.55
N ASP A 171 4.59 17.93 0.57
CA ASP A 171 4.70 19.10 -0.29
C ASP A 171 4.75 18.69 -1.77
N PRO A 172 4.46 19.61 -2.72
CA PRO A 172 4.38 19.25 -4.14
C PRO A 172 5.67 18.68 -4.74
N ALA A 173 6.85 19.04 -4.21
CA ALA A 173 8.12 18.50 -4.70
C ALA A 173 8.33 17.06 -4.21
N SER A 174 8.17 16.82 -2.91
CA SER A 174 8.24 15.48 -2.30
C SER A 174 7.22 14.51 -2.90
N ARG A 175 6.01 15.01 -3.21
CA ARG A 175 4.96 14.23 -3.89
C ARG A 175 5.41 13.78 -5.29
N ARG A 176 6.00 14.68 -6.10
CA ARG A 176 6.52 14.33 -7.43
C ARG A 176 7.68 13.35 -7.35
N GLU A 177 8.63 13.57 -6.41
CA GLU A 177 9.75 12.66 -6.20
C GLU A 177 9.26 11.24 -5.85
N LEU A 178 8.29 11.13 -4.91
CA LEU A 178 7.71 9.84 -4.55
C LEU A 178 7.00 9.19 -5.75
N ALA A 179 6.24 9.96 -6.54
CA ALA A 179 5.58 9.44 -7.75
C ALA A 179 6.60 8.83 -8.72
N THR A 180 7.69 9.56 -9.02
CA THR A 180 8.76 9.07 -9.91
C THR A 180 9.39 7.78 -9.38
N ILE A 181 9.62 7.69 -8.07
CA ILE A 181 10.12 6.46 -7.43
C ILE A 181 9.12 5.32 -7.65
N LEU A 182 7.85 5.52 -7.30
CA LEU A 182 6.82 4.49 -7.41
C LEU A 182 6.62 4.03 -8.86
N GLU A 183 6.69 4.94 -9.83
CA GLU A 183 6.62 4.63 -11.26
C GLU A 183 7.76 3.71 -11.73
N SER A 184 8.95 3.85 -11.14
CA SER A 184 10.13 3.06 -11.49
C SER A 184 10.15 1.64 -10.89
N LEU A 185 9.32 1.36 -9.88
CA LEU A 185 9.34 0.08 -9.16
C LEU A 185 8.67 -1.04 -9.99
N PRO A 186 9.37 -2.17 -10.25
CA PRO A 186 8.81 -3.32 -10.96
C PRO A 186 8.05 -4.25 -9.98
N VAL A 187 7.04 -3.72 -9.27
CA VAL A 187 6.29 -4.46 -8.23
C VAL A 187 4.79 -4.31 -8.48
N THR A 188 4.01 -5.35 -8.15
CA THR A 188 2.55 -5.25 -8.08
C THR A 188 2.17 -4.26 -6.98
N MET A 189 1.28 -3.32 -7.26
CA MET A 189 0.98 -2.23 -6.34
C MET A 189 -0.52 -2.09 -6.09
N LEU A 190 -0.89 -2.00 -4.81
CA LEU A 190 -2.21 -1.57 -4.38
C LEU A 190 -2.05 -0.24 -3.63
N MET A 191 -2.54 0.84 -4.20
CA MET A 191 -2.46 2.17 -3.61
C MET A 191 -3.82 2.58 -3.06
N VAL A 192 -3.94 2.66 -1.75
CA VAL A 192 -5.12 3.21 -1.08
C VAL A 192 -4.97 4.72 -1.03
N THR A 193 -5.93 5.44 -1.61
CA THR A 193 -5.89 6.91 -1.60
C THR A 193 -7.24 7.56 -1.87
N HIS A 194 -7.40 8.79 -1.42
CA HIS A 194 -8.47 9.70 -1.84
C HIS A 194 -7.95 10.80 -2.80
N ASP A 195 -6.64 10.82 -3.10
CA ASP A 195 -6.00 11.75 -4.04
C ASP A 195 -6.21 11.24 -5.48
N LEU A 196 -7.33 11.64 -6.10
CA LEU A 196 -7.71 11.19 -7.44
C LEU A 196 -6.68 11.52 -8.52
N PRO A 197 -6.07 12.74 -8.55
CA PRO A 197 -4.97 13.04 -9.47
C PRO A 197 -3.76 12.12 -9.31
N TYR A 198 -3.41 11.74 -8.08
CA TYR A 198 -2.29 10.85 -7.81
C TYR A 198 -2.60 9.41 -8.24
N ALA A 199 -3.84 8.97 -8.00
CA ALA A 199 -4.33 7.70 -8.49
C ALA A 199 -4.30 7.62 -10.02
N LEU A 200 -4.77 8.66 -10.71
CA LEU A 200 -4.76 8.74 -12.17
C LEU A 200 -3.34 8.67 -12.74
N GLN A 201 -2.36 9.31 -12.08
CA GLN A 201 -0.97 9.31 -12.51
C GLN A 201 -0.33 7.93 -12.41
N LEU A 202 -0.57 7.19 -11.30
CA LEU A 202 0.21 6.00 -10.94
C LEU A 202 -0.46 4.67 -11.25
N CYS A 203 -1.80 4.65 -11.28
CA CYS A 203 -2.58 3.42 -11.36
C CYS A 203 -3.49 3.40 -12.58
N PRO A 204 -3.22 2.56 -13.58
CA PRO A 204 -4.08 2.41 -14.78
C PRO A 204 -5.49 1.91 -14.46
N ARG A 205 -5.65 1.12 -13.39
CA ARG A 205 -6.92 0.58 -12.89
C ARG A 205 -7.24 1.15 -11.52
N ALA A 206 -8.51 1.41 -11.27
CA ALA A 206 -9.01 1.79 -9.97
C ALA A 206 -10.22 0.95 -9.56
N VAL A 207 -10.33 0.73 -8.27
CA VAL A 207 -11.47 0.08 -7.61
C VAL A 207 -12.04 1.08 -6.61
N ILE A 208 -13.34 1.33 -6.67
CA ILE A 208 -14.02 2.22 -5.73
C ILE A 208 -14.70 1.36 -4.68
N LEU A 209 -14.33 1.56 -3.42
CA LEU A 209 -14.91 0.94 -2.25
C LEU A 209 -15.83 1.95 -1.54
N ASP A 210 -17.05 1.58 -1.27
CA ASP A 210 -17.98 2.36 -0.47
C ASP A 210 -18.87 1.44 0.36
N ASP A 211 -19.07 1.81 1.63
CA ASP A 211 -19.87 1.03 2.60
C ASP A 211 -19.51 -0.47 2.62
N GLY A 212 -18.21 -0.76 2.61
CA GLY A 212 -17.67 -2.12 2.65
C GLY A 212 -17.92 -2.96 1.38
N ARG A 213 -18.24 -2.33 0.23
CA ARG A 213 -18.49 -3.01 -1.05
C ARG A 213 -17.67 -2.41 -2.18
N VAL A 214 -17.27 -3.22 -3.12
CA VAL A 214 -16.77 -2.73 -4.41
C VAL A 214 -17.96 -2.23 -5.21
N VAL A 215 -17.97 -0.94 -5.54
CA VAL A 215 -19.05 -0.27 -6.28
C VAL A 215 -18.68 0.06 -7.71
N ALA A 216 -17.39 0.09 -8.02
CA ALA A 216 -16.87 0.22 -9.38
C ALA A 216 -15.46 -0.37 -9.47
N ASP A 217 -15.12 -0.93 -10.63
CA ASP A 217 -13.81 -1.48 -10.98
C ASP A 217 -13.58 -1.28 -12.47
N GLY A 218 -12.47 -0.63 -12.84
CA GLY A 218 -12.18 -0.35 -14.24
C GLY A 218 -10.97 0.54 -14.44
N ARG A 219 -10.79 1.03 -15.68
CA ARG A 219 -9.71 1.97 -15.99
C ARG A 219 -9.88 3.25 -15.18
N THR A 220 -8.82 3.68 -14.50
CA THR A 220 -8.84 4.86 -13.63
C THR A 220 -9.37 6.08 -14.37
N ALA A 221 -8.89 6.33 -15.58
CA ALA A 221 -9.33 7.48 -16.37
C ALA A 221 -10.83 7.47 -16.69
N ASP A 222 -11.42 6.29 -16.92
CA ASP A 222 -12.84 6.18 -17.27
C ASP A 222 -13.70 6.37 -16.02
N LEU A 223 -13.36 5.74 -14.90
CA LEU A 223 -14.07 5.92 -13.63
C LEU A 223 -14.01 7.38 -13.14
N LEU A 224 -12.86 8.04 -13.31
CA LEU A 224 -12.67 9.41 -12.86
C LEU A 224 -13.32 10.45 -13.78
N ARG A 225 -13.78 10.10 -14.98
CA ARG A 225 -14.62 10.96 -15.83
C ARG A 225 -16.09 10.89 -15.47
N ASP A 226 -16.53 9.84 -14.80
CA ASP A 226 -17.92 9.68 -14.37
C ASP A 226 -18.18 10.51 -13.11
N THR A 227 -18.56 11.77 -13.32
CA THR A 227 -18.82 12.72 -12.24
C THR A 227 -20.01 12.33 -11.38
N GLU A 228 -21.00 11.62 -11.92
CA GLU A 228 -22.15 11.13 -11.17
C GLU A 228 -21.74 10.01 -10.22
N LEU A 229 -20.92 9.05 -10.70
CA LEU A 229 -20.33 8.01 -9.89
C LEU A 229 -19.49 8.60 -8.74
N LEU A 230 -18.60 9.55 -9.05
CA LEU A 230 -17.77 10.19 -8.04
C LEU A 230 -18.62 10.89 -6.97
N ALA A 231 -19.57 11.73 -7.38
CA ALA A 231 -20.44 12.46 -6.45
C ALA A 231 -21.26 11.51 -5.57
N LYS A 232 -21.81 10.43 -6.14
CA LYS A 232 -22.55 9.40 -5.42
C LYS A 232 -21.74 8.76 -4.31
N HIS A 233 -20.43 8.56 -4.53
CA HIS A 233 -19.52 7.91 -3.61
C HIS A 233 -18.61 8.90 -2.87
N ARG A 234 -18.98 10.19 -2.79
CA ARG A 234 -18.28 11.26 -2.06
C ARG A 234 -16.81 11.40 -2.44
N LEU A 235 -16.52 11.19 -3.72
CA LEU A 235 -15.21 11.41 -4.31
C LEU A 235 -15.26 12.69 -5.12
N GLU A 236 -14.30 13.58 -4.92
CA GLU A 236 -14.23 14.87 -5.59
C GLU A 236 -12.80 15.16 -6.05
N PHE A 237 -12.68 15.79 -7.21
CA PHE A 237 -11.40 16.35 -7.65
C PHE A 237 -11.09 17.63 -6.89
N PRO A 238 -9.80 17.95 -6.71
CA PRO A 238 -9.39 19.29 -6.30
C PRO A 238 -9.96 20.32 -7.29
N TYR A 239 -10.38 21.49 -6.76
CA TYR A 239 -10.93 22.55 -7.57
C TYR A 239 -10.05 22.89 -8.78
N GLY A 240 -10.64 22.99 -9.96
CA GLY A 240 -9.95 23.30 -11.21
C GLY A 240 -9.22 22.13 -11.88
N PHE A 241 -9.26 20.92 -11.32
CA PHE A 241 -8.71 19.72 -11.96
C PHE A 241 -9.74 19.10 -12.92
N ALA A 242 -9.28 18.65 -14.07
CA ALA A 242 -10.08 17.85 -15.00
C ALA A 242 -9.21 16.73 -15.60
N VAL A 243 -9.81 15.56 -15.82
CA VAL A 243 -9.18 14.46 -16.55
C VAL A 243 -9.08 14.86 -18.02
N ARG A 244 -7.84 15.03 -18.53
CA ARG A 244 -7.61 15.30 -19.95
C ARG A 244 -7.77 14.01 -20.76
N GLU A 245 -8.14 14.16 -22.03
CA GLU A 245 -8.24 13.07 -23.01
C GLU A 245 -6.88 12.39 -23.27
#